data_bacde66e3171d4640d904fc3a0c2b52f
#
_entry.id   bacde66e3171d4640d904fc3a0c2b52f
#
_cell.length_a   1.000
_cell.length_b   1.000
_cell.length_c   1.000
_cell.angle_alpha   90.00
_cell.angle_beta   90.00
_cell.angle_gamma   90.00
#
_symmetry.space_group_name_H-M   'P 1'
#
loop_
_entity.id
_entity.type
_entity.pdbx_description
1 polymer ?
#
loop_
_entity_poly.entity_id
_entity_poly.type
_entity_poly.pdbx_seq_one_letter_code
_entity_poly.pdbx_strand_id
1 'polypeptide(L)'
;MSTRILQTIFALLSLLCAPLGLQAQAVDSVATDTVVVDTAWADSVPDYLEDGGDAEDLNNVDFKIDVPESWTMTHSDSLAYNYLFQKAMSLFGQNNGAAFDILCQCQQLNPRAAEAYYFLAPFYGYLGNDSLMQAGLKAAVDLDPTNKDYLTGLLNAYNKEGLFEESVKVAEDILSKTDDKLPVLQMLVELYYNTDQKEKVLKTLDKIELMGGGSDELTLARAQFLEELGRHKKARQVYDELIRKNPNDESFRLKLANYLVNSEKYAEAKKILDAVAKDDPESPDGQMSLISYYRATGDSVGENNERVRLLLNKRTPEQTRQTILQIELMLAMADSAQLQPVTQLIDTLLTNDPANTQFLLAKGQLLGSDSTKMAQARECFAKVVDLEPGNPKALQYLIAASLPNDTLPQAERDSTWRQILSLARQGAQYNPAATWFYDVWGQAGYELKQYQATIDAYRSAINHRTKDWKDDKVSDYYGMMGDMLHELGREAEAFAAYDSSLVWNENNFAVLNNYAYYLTLKGKDLDKVARMSLRAVNGEPTNANSIDTYAWVLFTQKKYDDAKGFIDLALQVDTDSTNDGTFLEHAGDIYLMCGLTDEAVAYWQKALRKKPGDALLERKIRDRKYYPKKEE
;
A
#
# COMPACT_ATOMS: atom_id res chain seq x y z
N MET A 1 23.28 -9.31 -6.32
CA MET A 1 22.09 -9.49 -5.45
C MET A 1 22.10 -8.60 -4.19
N SER A 2 23.26 -8.32 -3.57
CA SER A 2 23.34 -7.55 -2.30
C SER A 2 22.88 -6.09 -2.37
N THR A 3 23.15 -5.38 -3.47
CA THR A 3 22.85 -3.94 -3.61
C THR A 3 21.36 -3.62 -3.78
N ARG A 4 20.59 -4.48 -4.44
CA ARG A 4 19.15 -4.28 -4.63
C ARG A 4 18.33 -4.53 -3.36
N ILE A 5 18.71 -5.49 -2.53
CA ILE A 5 18.03 -5.79 -1.26
C ILE A 5 18.29 -4.68 -0.25
N LEU A 6 19.53 -4.16 -0.19
CA LEU A 6 19.86 -2.98 0.62
C LEU A 6 19.09 -1.73 0.18
N GLN A 7 18.93 -1.50 -1.12
CA GLN A 7 18.10 -0.41 -1.64
C GLN A 7 16.62 -0.59 -1.30
N THR A 8 16.12 -1.83 -1.26
CA THR A 8 14.73 -2.11 -0.87
C THR A 8 14.53 -1.91 0.63
N ILE A 9 15.53 -2.26 1.47
CA ILE A 9 15.49 -2.02 2.92
C ILE A 9 15.56 -0.51 3.22
N PHE A 10 16.41 0.24 2.52
CA PHE A 10 16.46 1.70 2.63
C PHE A 10 15.20 2.38 2.08
N ALA A 11 14.62 1.88 0.99
CA ALA A 11 13.35 2.39 0.45
C ALA A 11 12.17 2.11 1.40
N LEU A 12 12.17 0.98 2.13
CA LEU A 12 11.17 0.70 3.16
C LEU A 12 11.35 1.57 4.40
N LEU A 13 12.58 1.91 4.78
CA LEU A 13 12.86 2.87 5.85
C LEU A 13 12.47 4.30 5.44
N SER A 14 12.61 4.68 4.17
CA SER A 14 12.18 5.98 3.65
C SER A 14 10.67 6.06 3.45
N LEU A 15 9.96 4.96 3.20
CA LEU A 15 8.49 4.91 3.15
C LEU A 15 7.84 5.06 4.54
N LEU A 16 8.56 4.73 5.62
CA LEU A 16 8.15 5.06 6.99
C LEU A 16 8.34 6.54 7.34
N CYS A 17 9.07 7.30 6.51
CA CYS A 17 9.27 8.74 6.60
C CYS A 17 8.43 9.56 5.59
N ALA A 18 7.51 8.93 4.84
CA ALA A 18 6.59 9.70 4.01
C ALA A 18 5.66 10.54 4.89
N PRO A 19 5.51 11.86 4.63
CA PRO A 19 4.63 12.70 5.42
C PRO A 19 3.20 12.18 5.24
N LEU A 20 2.60 11.72 6.34
CA LEU A 20 1.16 11.59 6.45
C LEU A 20 0.59 12.99 6.25
N GLY A 21 0.07 13.23 5.05
CA GLY A 21 -0.73 14.42 4.79
C GLY A 21 -1.78 14.49 5.88
N LEU A 22 -1.89 15.65 6.51
CA LEU A 22 -2.98 16.03 7.39
C LEU A 22 -4.31 15.84 6.61
N GLN A 23 -4.85 14.63 6.64
CA GLN A 23 -6.27 14.46 6.43
C GLN A 23 -6.90 14.94 7.73
N ALA A 24 -7.57 16.09 7.63
CA ALA A 24 -8.55 16.51 8.63
C ALA A 24 -9.41 15.28 8.94
N GLN A 25 -9.50 14.90 10.22
CA GLN A 25 -10.41 13.88 10.67
C GLN A 25 -11.81 14.28 10.21
N ALA A 26 -12.28 13.57 9.18
CA ALA A 26 -13.70 13.51 8.92
C ALA A 26 -14.33 12.93 10.19
N VAL A 27 -15.28 13.66 10.72
CA VAL A 27 -16.20 13.21 11.78
C VAL A 27 -16.69 11.83 11.34
N ASP A 28 -16.58 10.84 12.22
CA ASP A 28 -17.16 9.51 12.01
C ASP A 28 -18.58 9.69 11.46
N SER A 29 -18.75 9.32 10.19
CA SER A 29 -20.02 9.36 9.52
C SER A 29 -20.95 8.42 10.27
N VAL A 30 -22.06 8.98 10.77
CA VAL A 30 -23.23 8.20 11.15
C VAL A 30 -23.50 7.24 10.01
N ALA A 31 -23.45 5.96 10.29
CA ALA A 31 -23.75 4.90 9.33
C ALA A 31 -25.16 5.15 8.78
N THR A 32 -25.21 5.75 7.61
CA THR A 32 -26.38 5.62 6.77
C THR A 32 -26.36 4.18 6.28
N ASP A 33 -27.47 3.46 6.43
CA ASP A 33 -27.71 2.20 5.75
C ASP A 33 -27.63 2.47 4.24
N THR A 34 -26.41 2.58 3.74
CA THR A 34 -26.11 2.44 2.33
C THR A 34 -26.51 1.02 1.99
N VAL A 35 -27.44 0.85 1.09
CA VAL A 35 -27.63 -0.41 0.38
C VAL A 35 -26.26 -0.71 -0.21
N VAL A 36 -25.49 -1.52 0.52
CA VAL A 36 -24.25 -2.09 0.02
C VAL A 36 -24.69 -2.99 -1.12
N VAL A 37 -24.56 -2.50 -2.34
CA VAL A 37 -24.61 -3.38 -3.51
C VAL A 37 -23.44 -4.32 -3.33
N ASP A 38 -23.75 -5.56 -2.95
CA ASP A 38 -22.80 -6.62 -2.69
C ASP A 38 -21.85 -6.72 -3.88
N THR A 39 -20.56 -6.44 -3.67
CA THR A 39 -19.52 -6.49 -4.71
C THR A 39 -19.20 -7.92 -5.16
N ALA A 40 -19.90 -8.94 -4.63
CA ALA A 40 -19.74 -10.34 -4.99
C ALA A 40 -20.09 -10.66 -6.47
N TRP A 41 -20.60 -9.68 -7.24
CA TRP A 41 -20.92 -9.86 -8.67
C TRP A 41 -19.73 -9.58 -9.60
N ALA A 42 -18.61 -9.05 -9.08
CA ALA A 42 -17.42 -8.71 -9.86
C ALA A 42 -16.79 -9.91 -10.60
N ASP A 43 -16.95 -11.11 -10.05
CA ASP A 43 -16.38 -12.35 -10.60
C ASP A 43 -17.22 -13.00 -11.71
N SER A 44 -18.34 -12.40 -12.12
CA SER A 44 -19.29 -13.00 -13.08
C SER A 44 -19.47 -12.22 -14.40
N VAL A 45 -18.49 -11.34 -14.73
CA VAL A 45 -18.51 -10.60 -16.00
C VAL A 45 -18.09 -11.54 -17.14
N PRO A 46 -18.83 -11.62 -18.23
CA PRO A 46 -18.44 -12.46 -19.37
C PRO A 46 -17.17 -11.95 -20.04
N ASP A 47 -16.25 -12.87 -20.42
CA ASP A 47 -14.97 -12.61 -21.08
C ASP A 47 -15.05 -11.72 -22.34
N TYR A 48 -16.22 -11.65 -23.01
CA TYR A 48 -16.38 -10.80 -24.22
C TYR A 48 -16.46 -9.28 -23.92
N LEU A 49 -16.59 -8.89 -22.64
CA LEU A 49 -16.49 -7.49 -22.23
C LEU A 49 -15.05 -7.06 -21.91
N GLU A 50 -14.11 -8.02 -21.83
CA GLU A 50 -12.65 -7.79 -21.68
C GLU A 50 -11.95 -7.58 -23.04
N ASP A 51 -12.49 -8.11 -24.14
CA ASP A 51 -12.00 -7.83 -25.49
C ASP A 51 -12.51 -6.45 -25.91
N GLY A 52 -11.64 -5.43 -25.75
CA GLY A 52 -11.86 -4.04 -26.09
C GLY A 52 -12.45 -3.81 -27.50
N GLY A 53 -13.73 -4.02 -27.61
CA GLY A 53 -14.52 -3.36 -28.65
C GLY A 53 -14.39 -1.86 -28.37
N ASP A 54 -13.98 -1.11 -29.38
CA ASP A 54 -13.54 0.28 -29.33
C ASP A 54 -14.28 1.13 -28.29
N ALA A 55 -13.60 1.41 -27.17
CA ALA A 55 -14.09 2.28 -26.09
C ALA A 55 -14.40 3.70 -26.59
N GLU A 56 -13.98 4.07 -27.78
CA GLU A 56 -14.32 5.34 -28.43
C GLU A 56 -15.79 5.41 -28.86
N ASP A 57 -16.43 4.29 -29.22
CA ASP A 57 -17.87 4.30 -29.60
C ASP A 57 -18.81 4.41 -28.39
N LEU A 58 -18.40 4.01 -27.19
CA LEU A 58 -19.22 4.10 -25.98
C LEU A 58 -19.23 5.51 -25.36
N ASN A 59 -18.26 6.36 -25.69
CA ASN A 59 -18.17 7.73 -25.18
C ASN A 59 -19.15 8.71 -25.85
N ASN A 60 -19.90 8.30 -26.87
CA ASN A 60 -20.83 9.14 -27.65
C ASN A 60 -22.29 8.69 -27.56
N VAL A 61 -22.64 7.84 -26.60
CA VAL A 61 -24.06 7.49 -26.38
C VAL A 61 -24.75 8.64 -25.63
N ASP A 62 -25.31 9.55 -26.37
CA ASP A 62 -26.23 10.57 -25.84
C ASP A 62 -27.56 9.88 -25.50
N PHE A 63 -27.85 9.69 -24.20
CA PHE A 63 -29.15 9.20 -23.73
C PHE A 63 -30.27 10.25 -23.93
N LYS A 64 -30.28 10.94 -25.08
CA LYS A 64 -31.43 11.75 -25.45
C LYS A 64 -32.62 10.85 -25.69
N ILE A 65 -33.61 10.96 -24.81
CA ILE A 65 -34.92 10.32 -24.97
C ILE A 65 -35.63 11.08 -26.07
N ASP A 66 -35.22 10.84 -27.32
CA ASP A 66 -35.82 11.48 -28.51
C ASP A 66 -37.03 10.67 -28.99
N VAL A 67 -38.01 10.58 -28.11
CA VAL A 67 -39.28 9.88 -28.39
C VAL A 67 -40.41 10.89 -28.38
N PRO A 68 -41.19 11.01 -29.49
CA PRO A 68 -42.29 11.93 -29.54
C PRO A 68 -43.27 11.76 -28.37
N GLU A 69 -43.85 12.85 -27.87
CA GLU A 69 -44.84 12.76 -26.77
C GLU A 69 -46.03 11.83 -27.11
N SER A 70 -46.35 11.71 -28.41
CA SER A 70 -47.39 10.82 -28.91
C SER A 70 -46.98 9.33 -28.97
N TRP A 71 -45.72 8.99 -28.66
CA TRP A 71 -45.28 7.60 -28.71
C TRP A 71 -46.00 6.77 -27.65
N THR A 72 -46.56 5.66 -28.06
CA THR A 72 -47.19 4.67 -27.16
C THR A 72 -46.73 3.27 -27.53
N MET A 73 -46.47 2.50 -26.53
CA MET A 73 -46.04 1.10 -26.70
C MET A 73 -47.23 0.25 -27.18
N THR A 74 -47.01 -0.66 -28.13
CA THR A 74 -48.04 -1.63 -28.51
C THR A 74 -48.32 -2.59 -27.36
N HIS A 75 -49.51 -3.23 -27.38
CA HIS A 75 -49.83 -4.24 -26.34
C HIS A 75 -48.85 -5.42 -26.36
N SER A 76 -48.40 -5.84 -27.54
CA SER A 76 -47.40 -6.89 -27.71
C SER A 76 -46.06 -6.50 -27.09
N ASP A 77 -45.58 -5.27 -27.36
CA ASP A 77 -44.31 -4.76 -26.84
C ASP A 77 -44.37 -4.59 -25.32
N SER A 78 -45.52 -4.21 -24.76
CA SER A 78 -45.72 -4.11 -23.32
C SER A 78 -45.63 -5.47 -22.63
N LEU A 79 -46.17 -6.53 -23.21
CA LEU A 79 -46.06 -7.88 -22.70
C LEU A 79 -44.61 -8.39 -22.81
N ALA A 80 -43.95 -8.11 -23.94
CA ALA A 80 -42.53 -8.49 -24.14
C ALA A 80 -41.61 -7.76 -23.14
N TYR A 81 -41.81 -6.44 -22.96
CA TYR A 81 -41.05 -5.65 -21.98
C TYR A 81 -41.19 -6.21 -20.57
N ASN A 82 -42.44 -6.44 -20.11
CA ASN A 82 -42.64 -6.95 -18.75
C ASN A 82 -41.99 -8.32 -18.52
N TYR A 83 -42.08 -9.20 -19.51
CA TYR A 83 -41.43 -10.51 -19.44
C TYR A 83 -39.90 -10.39 -19.38
N LEU A 84 -39.29 -9.58 -20.27
CA LEU A 84 -37.85 -9.37 -20.34
C LEU A 84 -37.33 -8.69 -19.08
N PHE A 85 -38.02 -7.66 -18.59
CA PHE A 85 -37.60 -6.96 -17.37
C PHE A 85 -37.62 -7.88 -16.16
N GLN A 86 -38.67 -8.69 -15.96
CA GLN A 86 -38.69 -9.70 -14.88
C GLN A 86 -37.58 -10.72 -15.03
N LYS A 87 -37.26 -11.15 -16.25
CA LYS A 87 -36.17 -12.06 -16.53
C LYS A 87 -34.83 -11.43 -16.22
N ALA A 88 -34.60 -10.18 -16.60
CA ALA A 88 -33.37 -9.44 -16.25
C ALA A 88 -33.19 -9.36 -14.73
N MET A 89 -34.24 -9.00 -13.99
CA MET A 89 -34.20 -8.94 -12.52
C MET A 89 -33.92 -10.29 -11.89
N SER A 90 -34.42 -11.40 -12.47
CA SER A 90 -34.12 -12.75 -11.97
C SER A 90 -32.66 -13.18 -12.20
N LEU A 91 -31.98 -12.58 -13.17
CA LEU A 91 -30.58 -12.85 -13.50
C LEU A 91 -29.62 -11.90 -12.79
N PHE A 92 -30.13 -10.80 -12.24
CA PHE A 92 -29.32 -9.81 -11.53
C PHE A 92 -28.59 -10.48 -10.34
N GLY A 93 -27.27 -10.36 -10.28
CA GLY A 93 -26.43 -11.04 -9.28
C GLY A 93 -26.12 -12.53 -9.55
N GLN A 94 -26.78 -13.15 -10.53
CA GLN A 94 -26.52 -14.54 -10.91
C GLN A 94 -25.79 -14.65 -12.26
N ASN A 95 -26.22 -13.86 -13.24
CA ASN A 95 -25.60 -13.73 -14.55
C ASN A 95 -25.78 -12.28 -15.04
N ASN A 96 -24.86 -11.43 -14.62
CA ASN A 96 -24.95 -9.99 -14.86
C ASN A 96 -24.82 -9.60 -16.34
N GLY A 97 -24.02 -10.34 -17.14
CA GLY A 97 -23.93 -10.09 -18.57
C GLY A 97 -25.25 -10.32 -19.29
N ALA A 98 -25.92 -11.45 -19.03
CA ALA A 98 -27.23 -11.70 -19.60
C ALA A 98 -28.31 -10.72 -19.08
N ALA A 99 -28.21 -10.26 -17.83
CA ALA A 99 -29.10 -9.22 -17.29
C ALA A 99 -28.91 -7.90 -18.02
N PHE A 100 -27.67 -7.47 -18.26
CA PHE A 100 -27.31 -6.29 -19.01
C PHE A 100 -27.91 -6.31 -20.43
N ASP A 101 -27.66 -7.38 -21.20
CA ASP A 101 -28.16 -7.52 -22.56
C ASP A 101 -29.69 -7.42 -22.62
N ILE A 102 -30.38 -8.08 -21.66
CA ILE A 102 -31.85 -8.03 -21.60
C ILE A 102 -32.34 -6.64 -21.19
N LEU A 103 -31.65 -5.94 -20.29
CA LEU A 103 -32.00 -4.55 -19.93
C LEU A 103 -31.82 -3.59 -21.12
N CYS A 104 -30.78 -3.78 -21.95
CA CYS A 104 -30.63 -3.03 -23.20
C CYS A 104 -31.80 -3.28 -24.15
N GLN A 105 -32.29 -4.51 -24.27
CA GLN A 105 -33.49 -4.82 -25.06
C GLN A 105 -34.73 -4.17 -24.44
N CYS A 106 -34.86 -4.13 -23.13
CA CYS A 106 -35.95 -3.43 -22.44
C CYS A 106 -35.94 -1.93 -22.77
N GLN A 107 -34.78 -1.29 -22.75
CA GLN A 107 -34.63 0.12 -23.11
C GLN A 107 -35.04 0.41 -24.58
N GLN A 108 -34.68 -0.51 -25.50
CA GLN A 108 -35.08 -0.39 -26.92
C GLN A 108 -36.59 -0.55 -27.11
N LEU A 109 -37.21 -1.49 -26.39
CA LEU A 109 -38.64 -1.75 -26.45
C LEU A 109 -39.45 -0.64 -25.80
N ASN A 110 -38.98 -0.05 -24.72
CA ASN A 110 -39.59 1.05 -24.00
C ASN A 110 -38.56 2.14 -23.64
N PRO A 111 -38.29 3.06 -24.55
CA PRO A 111 -37.38 4.18 -24.29
C PRO A 111 -37.84 5.15 -23.19
N ARG A 112 -39.06 4.99 -22.66
CA ARG A 112 -39.59 5.78 -21.55
C ARG A 112 -39.66 5.02 -20.23
N ALA A 113 -39.09 3.84 -20.18
CA ALA A 113 -39.02 3.04 -18.94
C ALA A 113 -37.89 3.53 -18.05
N ALA A 114 -38.18 4.35 -17.07
CA ALA A 114 -37.20 4.91 -16.12
C ALA A 114 -36.38 3.83 -15.43
N GLU A 115 -37.05 2.71 -15.05
CA GLU A 115 -36.43 1.57 -14.40
C GLU A 115 -35.35 0.91 -15.26
N ALA A 116 -35.48 0.84 -16.56
CA ALA A 116 -34.46 0.25 -17.44
C ALA A 116 -33.16 1.06 -17.39
N TYR A 117 -33.22 2.38 -17.41
CA TYR A 117 -32.05 3.25 -17.28
C TYR A 117 -31.43 3.14 -15.90
N TYR A 118 -32.22 3.08 -14.84
CA TYR A 118 -31.75 2.97 -13.48
C TYR A 118 -30.95 1.68 -13.24
N PHE A 119 -31.48 0.54 -13.69
CA PHE A 119 -30.81 -0.75 -13.53
C PHE A 119 -29.64 -0.97 -14.51
N LEU A 120 -29.56 -0.25 -15.63
CA LEU A 120 -28.38 -0.24 -16.52
C LEU A 120 -27.21 0.58 -15.97
N ALA A 121 -27.50 1.63 -15.24
CA ALA A 121 -26.47 2.57 -14.77
C ALA A 121 -25.34 1.92 -13.95
N PRO A 122 -25.57 1.00 -12.98
CA PRO A 122 -24.50 0.32 -12.26
C PRO A 122 -23.55 -0.48 -13.16
N PHE A 123 -24.05 -1.05 -14.25
CA PHE A 123 -23.19 -1.80 -15.18
C PHE A 123 -22.21 -0.88 -15.90
N TYR A 124 -22.66 0.33 -16.32
CA TYR A 124 -21.74 1.31 -16.89
C TYR A 124 -20.66 1.77 -15.91
N GLY A 125 -21.02 1.96 -14.64
CA GLY A 125 -20.06 2.31 -13.59
C GLY A 125 -19.04 1.19 -13.35
N TYR A 126 -19.48 -0.06 -13.41
CA TYR A 126 -18.57 -1.21 -13.32
C TYR A 126 -17.59 -1.27 -14.49
N LEU A 127 -18.04 -0.96 -15.70
CA LEU A 127 -17.20 -0.89 -16.89
C LEU A 127 -16.29 0.36 -16.90
N GLY A 128 -16.26 1.14 -15.82
CA GLY A 128 -15.44 2.35 -15.70
C GLY A 128 -15.97 3.54 -16.50
N ASN A 129 -17.22 3.47 -17.01
CA ASN A 129 -17.83 4.57 -17.72
C ASN A 129 -18.80 5.35 -16.81
N ASP A 130 -18.22 6.17 -15.92
CA ASP A 130 -18.99 6.98 -14.97
C ASP A 130 -19.89 8.02 -15.67
N SER A 131 -19.52 8.50 -16.85
CA SER A 131 -20.35 9.43 -17.63
C SER A 131 -21.66 8.78 -18.10
N LEU A 132 -21.60 7.54 -18.60
CA LEU A 132 -22.82 6.79 -18.99
C LEU A 132 -23.65 6.39 -17.77
N MET A 133 -23.02 6.03 -16.66
CA MET A 133 -23.72 5.77 -15.41
C MET A 133 -24.55 6.99 -14.98
N GLN A 134 -23.96 8.17 -14.96
CA GLN A 134 -24.66 9.42 -14.61
C GLN A 134 -25.75 9.75 -15.60
N ALA A 135 -25.49 9.64 -16.90
CA ALA A 135 -26.47 9.90 -17.93
C ALA A 135 -27.70 8.97 -17.81
N GLY A 136 -27.47 7.67 -17.50
CA GLY A 136 -28.51 6.70 -17.23
C GLY A 136 -29.34 7.05 -16.01
N LEU A 137 -28.71 7.38 -14.88
CA LEU A 137 -29.39 7.79 -13.65
C LEU A 137 -30.16 9.10 -13.86
N LYS A 138 -29.61 10.06 -14.60
CA LYS A 138 -30.29 11.30 -14.94
C LYS A 138 -31.51 11.05 -15.83
N ALA A 139 -31.39 10.18 -16.84
CA ALA A 139 -32.53 9.79 -17.68
C ALA A 139 -33.66 9.13 -16.85
N ALA A 140 -33.31 8.28 -15.88
CA ALA A 140 -34.28 7.68 -14.97
C ALA A 140 -35.02 8.75 -14.15
N VAL A 141 -34.30 9.74 -13.61
CA VAL A 141 -34.88 10.88 -12.87
C VAL A 141 -35.73 11.77 -13.75
N ASP A 142 -35.31 12.07 -14.99
CA ASP A 142 -36.05 12.90 -15.92
C ASP A 142 -37.38 12.24 -16.33
N LEU A 143 -37.43 10.91 -16.41
CA LEU A 143 -38.61 10.12 -16.72
C LEU A 143 -39.56 9.96 -15.53
N ASP A 144 -39.05 9.75 -14.33
CA ASP A 144 -39.84 9.71 -13.10
C ASP A 144 -39.14 10.53 -11.98
N PRO A 145 -39.34 11.84 -11.96
CA PRO A 145 -38.69 12.73 -11.02
C PRO A 145 -39.22 12.60 -9.58
N THR A 146 -40.21 11.74 -9.34
CA THR A 146 -40.77 11.51 -8.00
C THR A 146 -40.17 10.28 -7.30
N ASN A 147 -39.48 9.44 -8.04
CA ASN A 147 -38.90 8.23 -7.54
C ASN A 147 -37.64 8.54 -6.70
N LYS A 148 -37.71 8.22 -5.40
CA LYS A 148 -36.64 8.51 -4.45
C LYS A 148 -35.37 7.69 -4.72
N ASP A 149 -35.51 6.46 -5.20
CA ASP A 149 -34.38 5.58 -5.48
C ASP A 149 -33.55 6.13 -6.65
N TYR A 150 -34.21 6.63 -7.69
CA TYR A 150 -33.53 7.24 -8.83
C TYR A 150 -32.79 8.53 -8.45
N LEU A 151 -33.45 9.39 -7.68
CA LEU A 151 -32.85 10.61 -7.16
C LEU A 151 -31.64 10.31 -6.25
N THR A 152 -31.77 9.31 -5.37
CA THR A 152 -30.68 8.89 -4.49
C THR A 152 -29.52 8.29 -5.28
N GLY A 153 -29.81 7.47 -6.29
CA GLY A 153 -28.80 6.92 -7.20
C GLY A 153 -27.99 8.01 -7.90
N LEU A 154 -28.69 9.01 -8.47
CA LEU A 154 -28.05 10.15 -9.15
C LEU A 154 -27.21 10.99 -8.19
N LEU A 155 -27.73 11.25 -7.00
CA LEU A 155 -27.02 11.98 -5.94
C LEU A 155 -25.71 11.28 -5.55
N ASN A 156 -25.77 9.96 -5.33
CA ASN A 156 -24.59 9.18 -4.97
C ASN A 156 -23.53 9.17 -6.10
N ALA A 157 -23.97 9.11 -7.36
CA ALA A 157 -23.08 9.19 -8.50
C ALA A 157 -22.35 10.53 -8.57
N TYR A 158 -23.07 11.64 -8.39
CA TYR A 158 -22.46 12.97 -8.36
C TYR A 158 -21.52 13.16 -7.18
N ASN A 159 -21.86 12.65 -5.99
CA ASN A 159 -20.99 12.73 -4.81
C ASN A 159 -19.70 11.94 -5.01
N LYS A 160 -19.76 10.75 -5.60
CA LYS A 160 -18.57 9.92 -5.89
C LYS A 160 -17.56 10.67 -6.75
N GLU A 161 -18.02 11.50 -7.67
CA GLU A 161 -17.16 12.26 -8.57
C GLU A 161 -16.84 13.68 -8.08
N GLY A 162 -17.31 14.04 -6.90
CA GLY A 162 -17.09 15.38 -6.36
C GLY A 162 -17.88 16.49 -7.04
N LEU A 163 -18.95 16.17 -7.79
CA LEU A 163 -19.86 17.11 -8.44
C LEU A 163 -20.87 17.65 -7.42
N PHE A 164 -20.35 18.31 -6.39
CA PHE A 164 -21.15 18.72 -5.23
C PHE A 164 -22.24 19.76 -5.56
N GLU A 165 -22.04 20.63 -6.55
CA GLU A 165 -23.05 21.61 -6.96
C GLU A 165 -24.27 20.95 -7.61
N GLU A 166 -24.04 19.91 -8.41
CA GLU A 166 -25.09 19.07 -9.00
C GLU A 166 -25.78 18.25 -7.92
N SER A 167 -25.03 17.69 -6.98
CA SER A 167 -25.57 16.98 -5.81
C SER A 167 -26.49 17.86 -4.98
N VAL A 168 -26.14 19.13 -4.76
CA VAL A 168 -26.99 20.09 -4.05
C VAL A 168 -28.35 20.25 -4.75
N LYS A 169 -28.35 20.39 -6.07
CA LYS A 169 -29.61 20.55 -6.83
C LYS A 169 -30.52 19.34 -6.69
N VAL A 170 -29.96 18.15 -6.81
CA VAL A 170 -30.71 16.89 -6.64
C VAL A 170 -31.21 16.73 -5.21
N ALA A 171 -30.40 17.02 -4.21
CA ALA A 171 -30.80 16.94 -2.81
C ALA A 171 -31.89 17.97 -2.43
N GLU A 172 -31.82 19.22 -2.97
CA GLU A 172 -32.88 20.23 -2.81
C GLU A 172 -34.19 19.76 -3.48
N ASP A 173 -34.11 19.07 -4.62
CA ASP A 173 -35.27 18.50 -5.31
C ASP A 173 -35.90 17.36 -4.49
N ILE A 174 -35.06 16.42 -3.96
CA ILE A 174 -35.53 15.38 -3.04
C ILE A 174 -36.23 15.99 -1.82
N LEU A 175 -35.62 17.03 -1.21
CA LEU A 175 -36.18 17.70 -0.03
C LEU A 175 -37.57 18.28 -0.31
N SER A 176 -37.83 18.74 -1.54
CA SER A 176 -39.12 19.29 -1.95
C SER A 176 -40.22 18.23 -2.08
N LYS A 177 -39.84 16.96 -2.34
CA LYS A 177 -40.72 15.84 -2.69
C LYS A 177 -40.90 14.82 -1.58
N THR A 178 -40.04 14.86 -0.55
CA THR A 178 -40.10 13.90 0.55
C THR A 178 -40.87 14.41 1.77
N ASP A 179 -41.60 13.50 2.43
CA ASP A 179 -42.20 13.76 3.74
C ASP A 179 -41.14 13.60 4.87
N ASP A 180 -40.21 12.66 4.72
CA ASP A 180 -39.10 12.47 5.63
C ASP A 180 -37.93 13.39 5.25
N LYS A 181 -37.94 14.59 5.81
CA LYS A 181 -37.00 15.66 5.49
C LYS A 181 -35.70 15.60 6.24
N LEU A 182 -35.67 14.92 7.38
CA LEU A 182 -34.52 14.98 8.29
C LEU A 182 -33.23 14.38 7.67
N PRO A 183 -33.22 13.17 7.07
CA PRO A 183 -32.03 12.63 6.44
C PRO A 183 -31.50 13.50 5.28
N VAL A 184 -32.43 14.07 4.50
CA VAL A 184 -32.05 14.94 3.37
C VAL A 184 -31.46 16.26 3.84
N LEU A 185 -31.97 16.83 4.92
CA LEU A 185 -31.41 18.04 5.53
C LEU A 185 -29.99 17.77 6.09
N GLN A 186 -29.78 16.61 6.72
CA GLN A 186 -28.46 16.23 7.21
C GLN A 186 -27.44 16.12 6.05
N MET A 187 -27.83 15.48 4.95
CA MET A 187 -27.01 15.41 3.74
C MET A 187 -26.74 16.80 3.13
N LEU A 188 -27.74 17.66 3.08
CA LEU A 188 -27.58 19.03 2.58
C LEU A 188 -26.62 19.88 3.44
N VAL A 189 -26.47 19.60 4.73
CA VAL A 189 -25.45 20.27 5.56
C VAL A 189 -24.05 20.00 5.00
N GLU A 190 -23.73 18.74 4.70
CA GLU A 190 -22.44 18.33 4.14
C GLU A 190 -22.24 18.91 2.72
N LEU A 191 -23.24 18.80 1.86
CA LEU A 191 -23.16 19.31 0.49
C LEU A 191 -22.99 20.84 0.43
N TYR A 192 -23.73 21.59 1.26
CA TYR A 192 -23.54 23.04 1.36
C TYR A 192 -22.17 23.41 1.94
N TYR A 193 -21.61 22.58 2.83
CA TYR A 193 -20.25 22.78 3.32
C TYR A 193 -19.23 22.59 2.20
N ASN A 194 -19.30 21.49 1.47
CA ASN A 194 -18.40 21.18 0.37
C ASN A 194 -18.46 22.19 -0.78
N THR A 195 -19.59 22.90 -0.91
CA THR A 195 -19.78 23.96 -1.91
C THR A 195 -19.60 25.39 -1.34
N ASP A 196 -19.00 25.50 -0.14
CA ASP A 196 -18.75 26.77 0.59
C ASP A 196 -20.00 27.65 0.81
N GLN A 197 -21.20 27.03 0.83
CA GLN A 197 -22.47 27.73 1.06
C GLN A 197 -22.82 27.83 2.56
N LYS A 198 -21.88 28.34 3.37
CA LYS A 198 -21.95 28.36 4.86
C LYS A 198 -23.23 28.95 5.45
N GLU A 199 -23.82 29.95 4.79
CA GLU A 199 -25.11 30.52 5.19
C GLU A 199 -26.28 29.54 5.05
N LYS A 200 -26.26 28.70 4.01
CA LYS A 200 -27.26 27.65 3.84
C LYS A 200 -27.05 26.53 4.85
N VAL A 201 -25.80 26.21 5.21
CA VAL A 201 -25.48 25.27 6.30
C VAL A 201 -26.20 25.69 7.57
N LEU A 202 -25.99 26.93 8.04
CA LEU A 202 -26.65 27.43 9.27
C LEU A 202 -28.17 27.35 9.21
N LYS A 203 -28.77 27.80 8.10
CA LYS A 203 -30.22 27.72 7.92
C LYS A 203 -30.76 26.29 7.93
N THR A 204 -29.97 25.35 7.44
CA THR A 204 -30.33 23.94 7.42
C THR A 204 -30.22 23.33 8.79
N LEU A 205 -29.18 23.65 9.56
CA LEU A 205 -29.05 23.26 10.98
C LEU A 205 -30.20 23.81 11.83
N ASP A 206 -30.61 25.07 11.61
CA ASP A 206 -31.79 25.66 12.28
C ASP A 206 -33.08 24.86 11.96
N LYS A 207 -33.25 24.38 10.71
CA LYS A 207 -34.40 23.54 10.34
C LYS A 207 -34.35 22.16 11.00
N ILE A 208 -33.18 21.52 11.04
CA ILE A 208 -33.00 20.23 11.71
C ILE A 208 -33.37 20.32 13.20
N GLU A 209 -32.91 21.38 13.87
CA GLU A 209 -33.22 21.63 15.27
C GLU A 209 -34.72 21.82 15.54
N LEU A 210 -35.40 22.61 14.68
CA LEU A 210 -36.84 22.84 14.74
C LEU A 210 -37.67 21.56 14.52
N MET A 211 -37.15 20.59 13.79
CA MET A 211 -37.79 19.29 13.57
C MET A 211 -37.49 18.26 14.67
N GLY A 212 -36.82 18.66 15.73
CA GLY A 212 -36.46 17.77 16.85
C GLY A 212 -35.28 16.84 16.52
N GLY A 213 -34.60 17.05 15.41
CA GLY A 213 -33.40 16.31 15.01
C GLY A 213 -32.09 16.90 15.54
N GLY A 214 -32.17 17.84 16.49
CA GLY A 214 -30.99 18.48 17.08
C GLY A 214 -30.25 17.54 18.04
N SER A 215 -28.93 17.43 17.84
CA SER A 215 -28.00 16.80 18.81
C SER A 215 -26.98 17.84 19.31
N ASP A 216 -26.27 17.49 20.36
CA ASP A 216 -25.20 18.37 20.87
C ASP A 216 -24.06 18.52 19.85
N GLU A 217 -23.81 17.49 19.02
CA GLU A 217 -22.85 17.52 17.91
C GLU A 217 -23.26 18.51 16.81
N LEU A 218 -24.53 18.50 16.40
CA LEU A 218 -25.03 19.45 15.41
C LEU A 218 -25.03 20.89 15.93
N THR A 219 -25.35 21.06 17.23
CA THR A 219 -25.27 22.36 17.91
C THR A 219 -23.83 22.85 17.97
N LEU A 220 -22.87 21.94 18.22
CA LEU A 220 -21.45 22.24 18.17
C LEU A 220 -20.98 22.63 16.76
N ALA A 221 -21.37 21.87 15.74
CA ALA A 221 -21.09 22.21 14.34
C ALA A 221 -21.62 23.61 13.99
N ARG A 222 -22.83 23.94 14.45
CA ARG A 222 -23.39 25.30 14.30
C ARG A 222 -22.50 26.37 14.93
N ALA A 223 -21.92 26.13 16.10
CA ALA A 223 -20.99 27.06 16.73
C ALA A 223 -19.76 27.27 15.85
N GLN A 224 -19.17 26.20 15.32
CA GLN A 224 -18.00 26.23 14.44
C GLN A 224 -18.29 27.01 13.14
N PHE A 225 -19.43 26.79 12.49
CA PHE A 225 -19.82 27.55 11.30
C PHE A 225 -20.05 29.04 11.61
N LEU A 226 -20.58 29.37 12.78
CA LEU A 226 -20.69 30.75 13.21
C LEU A 226 -19.32 31.41 13.44
N GLU A 227 -18.32 30.65 13.89
CA GLU A 227 -16.94 31.09 14.01
C GLU A 227 -16.35 31.41 12.62
N GLU A 228 -16.45 30.45 11.69
CA GLU A 228 -15.95 30.62 10.32
C GLU A 228 -16.55 31.83 9.61
N LEU A 229 -17.81 32.16 9.91
CA LEU A 229 -18.50 33.34 9.39
C LEU A 229 -18.20 34.62 10.17
N GLY A 230 -17.28 34.58 11.16
CA GLY A 230 -16.93 35.74 11.99
C GLY A 230 -18.06 36.19 12.93
N ARG A 231 -19.08 35.35 13.14
CA ARG A 231 -20.24 35.66 14.01
C ARG A 231 -19.95 35.32 15.49
N HIS A 232 -18.82 35.79 15.99
CA HIS A 232 -18.25 35.44 17.28
C HIS A 232 -19.21 35.52 18.49
N LYS A 233 -20.08 36.53 18.51
CA LYS A 233 -21.05 36.68 19.60
C LYS A 233 -22.07 35.53 19.62
N LYS A 234 -22.55 35.10 18.44
CA LYS A 234 -23.50 34.01 18.32
C LYS A 234 -22.82 32.66 18.60
N ALA A 235 -21.63 32.42 18.08
CA ALA A 235 -20.85 31.23 18.38
C ALA A 235 -20.67 31.05 19.90
N ARG A 236 -20.28 32.14 20.59
CA ARG A 236 -20.12 32.13 22.03
C ARG A 236 -21.42 31.74 22.78
N GLN A 237 -22.57 32.30 22.35
CA GLN A 237 -23.86 31.96 22.94
C GLN A 237 -24.20 30.49 22.81
N VAL A 238 -23.90 29.89 21.66
CA VAL A 238 -24.13 28.45 21.41
C VAL A 238 -23.23 27.61 22.32
N TYR A 239 -21.96 27.95 22.50
CA TYR A 239 -21.08 27.25 23.45
C TYR A 239 -21.54 27.38 24.88
N ASP A 240 -21.92 28.59 25.31
CA ASP A 240 -22.43 28.82 26.67
C ASP A 240 -23.75 28.03 26.94
N GLU A 241 -24.55 27.81 25.90
CA GLU A 241 -25.76 26.97 25.99
C GLU A 241 -25.42 25.49 26.12
N LEU A 242 -24.48 24.96 25.29
CA LEU A 242 -23.99 23.58 25.37
C LEU A 242 -23.39 23.28 26.75
N ILE A 243 -22.54 24.18 27.25
CA ILE A 243 -21.93 24.04 28.58
C ILE A 243 -22.99 24.04 29.69
N ARG A 244 -24.01 24.90 29.62
CA ARG A 244 -25.10 24.95 30.60
C ARG A 244 -25.96 23.68 30.58
N LYS A 245 -26.20 23.12 29.36
CA LYS A 245 -26.95 21.88 29.18
C LYS A 245 -26.18 20.66 29.68
N ASN A 246 -24.85 20.69 29.50
CA ASN A 246 -23.93 19.59 29.81
C ASN A 246 -22.82 20.05 30.79
N PRO A 247 -23.13 20.41 32.05
CA PRO A 247 -22.15 21.04 32.94
C PRO A 247 -20.99 20.13 33.37
N ASN A 248 -21.18 18.81 33.28
CA ASN A 248 -20.19 17.80 33.65
C ASN A 248 -19.31 17.35 32.46
N ASP A 249 -19.65 17.77 31.25
CA ASP A 249 -18.86 17.46 30.07
C ASP A 249 -17.83 18.57 29.84
N GLU A 250 -16.56 18.23 30.09
CA GLU A 250 -15.47 19.18 29.90
C GLU A 250 -15.17 19.49 28.40
N SER A 251 -15.59 18.59 27.48
CA SER A 251 -15.29 18.73 26.06
C SER A 251 -15.82 20.05 25.48
N PHE A 252 -17.01 20.48 25.86
CA PHE A 252 -17.57 21.74 25.41
C PHE A 252 -16.83 22.96 25.98
N ARG A 253 -16.35 22.86 27.24
CA ARG A 253 -15.51 23.91 27.85
C ARG A 253 -14.16 24.02 27.11
N LEU A 254 -13.55 22.89 26.79
CA LEU A 254 -12.28 22.84 26.07
C LEU A 254 -12.44 23.36 24.63
N LYS A 255 -13.53 23.01 23.94
CA LYS A 255 -13.82 23.52 22.59
C LYS A 255 -14.00 25.06 22.62
N LEU A 256 -14.72 25.61 23.60
CA LEU A 256 -14.81 27.04 23.79
C LEU A 256 -13.44 27.69 24.09
N ALA A 257 -12.63 27.06 24.93
CA ALA A 257 -11.29 27.57 25.24
C ALA A 257 -10.40 27.59 24.00
N ASN A 258 -10.40 26.53 23.20
CA ASN A 258 -9.64 26.48 21.94
C ASN A 258 -10.13 27.52 20.92
N TYR A 259 -11.43 27.72 20.81
CA TYR A 259 -11.99 28.82 20.02
C TYR A 259 -11.49 30.19 20.49
N LEU A 260 -11.47 30.44 21.80
CA LEU A 260 -10.97 31.69 22.38
C LEU A 260 -9.45 31.88 22.14
N VAL A 261 -8.67 30.79 22.15
CA VAL A 261 -7.25 30.80 21.78
C VAL A 261 -7.09 31.23 20.33
N ASN A 262 -7.85 30.60 19.41
CA ASN A 262 -7.80 30.94 17.97
C ASN A 262 -8.28 32.37 17.68
N SER A 263 -9.13 32.91 18.55
CA SER A 263 -9.63 34.29 18.48
C SER A 263 -8.75 35.30 19.26
N GLU A 264 -7.56 34.90 19.70
CA GLU A 264 -6.59 35.69 20.47
C GLU A 264 -7.14 36.22 21.81
N LYS A 265 -8.23 35.63 22.32
CA LYS A 265 -8.83 35.99 23.62
C LYS A 265 -8.20 35.18 24.75
N TYR A 266 -6.88 35.25 24.85
CA TYR A 266 -6.08 34.41 25.74
C TYR A 266 -6.47 34.48 27.21
N ALA A 267 -6.84 35.67 27.74
CA ALA A 267 -7.23 35.84 29.14
C ALA A 267 -8.52 35.11 29.48
N GLU A 268 -9.48 35.04 28.55
CA GLU A 268 -10.72 34.30 28.74
C GLU A 268 -10.48 32.78 28.59
N ALA A 269 -9.71 32.37 27.59
CA ALA A 269 -9.31 30.99 27.38
C ALA A 269 -8.63 30.41 28.61
N LYS A 270 -7.65 31.14 29.16
CA LYS A 270 -6.91 30.70 30.37
C LYS A 270 -7.79 30.43 31.56
N LYS A 271 -8.79 31.29 31.81
CA LYS A 271 -9.75 31.07 32.94
C LYS A 271 -10.51 29.74 32.80
N ILE A 272 -10.90 29.38 31.55
CA ILE A 272 -11.62 28.12 31.32
C ILE A 272 -10.66 26.96 31.48
N LEU A 273 -9.46 27.04 30.88
CA LEU A 273 -8.44 25.99 30.95
C LEU A 273 -7.98 25.73 32.40
N ASP A 274 -7.79 26.80 33.19
CA ASP A 274 -7.45 26.67 34.63
C ASP A 274 -8.58 26.02 35.43
N ALA A 275 -9.84 26.32 35.09
CA ALA A 275 -10.99 25.66 35.74
C ALA A 275 -11.05 24.17 35.40
N VAL A 276 -10.85 23.80 34.13
CA VAL A 276 -10.78 22.40 33.69
C VAL A 276 -9.62 21.67 34.36
N ALA A 277 -8.42 22.25 34.35
CA ALA A 277 -7.24 21.68 35.00
C ALA A 277 -7.37 21.54 36.51
N LYS A 278 -8.21 22.36 37.16
CA LYS A 278 -8.54 22.22 38.57
C LYS A 278 -9.53 21.08 38.85
N ASP A 279 -10.52 20.92 37.95
CA ASP A 279 -11.53 19.86 38.06
C ASP A 279 -10.93 18.48 37.75
N ASP A 280 -10.12 18.37 36.67
CA ASP A 280 -9.39 17.17 36.28
C ASP A 280 -7.97 17.51 35.81
N PRO A 281 -6.97 17.50 36.71
CA PRO A 281 -5.57 17.79 36.38
C PRO A 281 -4.93 16.77 35.43
N GLU A 282 -5.52 15.59 35.28
CA GLU A 282 -5.02 14.49 34.43
C GLU A 282 -5.86 14.31 33.15
N SER A 283 -6.74 15.26 32.82
CA SER A 283 -7.43 15.23 31.51
C SER A 283 -6.45 15.35 30.36
N PRO A 284 -6.31 14.34 29.48
CA PRO A 284 -5.44 14.45 28.31
C PRO A 284 -5.87 15.57 27.36
N ASP A 285 -7.16 15.76 27.15
CA ASP A 285 -7.72 16.81 26.30
C ASP A 285 -7.49 18.20 26.89
N GLY A 286 -7.60 18.31 28.22
CA GLY A 286 -7.25 19.52 28.95
C GLY A 286 -5.77 19.90 28.80
N GLN A 287 -4.87 18.92 28.93
CA GLN A 287 -3.43 19.11 28.72
C GLN A 287 -3.13 19.48 27.27
N MET A 288 -3.76 18.86 26.29
CA MET A 288 -3.61 19.22 24.86
C MET A 288 -4.08 20.66 24.59
N SER A 289 -5.17 21.09 25.19
CA SER A 289 -5.68 22.45 25.05
C SER A 289 -4.76 23.48 25.73
N LEU A 290 -4.13 23.14 26.87
CA LEU A 290 -3.09 23.96 27.50
C LEU A 290 -1.82 24.07 26.65
N ILE A 291 -1.37 22.99 26.02
CA ILE A 291 -0.25 23.01 25.06
C ILE A 291 -0.56 23.99 23.92
N SER A 292 -1.77 23.92 23.34
CA SER A 292 -2.21 24.83 22.27
C SER A 292 -2.24 26.29 22.73
N TYR A 293 -2.70 26.53 23.95
CA TYR A 293 -2.72 27.85 24.56
C TYR A 293 -1.29 28.42 24.74
N TYR A 294 -0.37 27.66 25.36
CA TYR A 294 1.00 28.09 25.59
C TYR A 294 1.75 28.34 24.28
N ARG A 295 1.50 27.49 23.27
CA ARG A 295 2.05 27.70 21.92
C ARG A 295 1.56 29.02 21.31
N ALA A 296 0.28 29.30 21.37
CA ALA A 296 -0.32 30.51 20.81
C ALA A 296 0.14 31.79 21.55
N THR A 297 0.46 31.69 22.83
CA THR A 297 0.96 32.82 23.65
C THR A 297 2.49 32.95 23.63
N GLY A 298 3.23 32.01 22.98
CA GLY A 298 4.69 32.02 22.92
C GLY A 298 5.37 31.57 24.22
N ASP A 299 4.65 30.98 25.16
CA ASP A 299 5.22 30.42 26.39
C ASP A 299 5.77 29.01 26.15
N SER A 300 6.98 28.94 25.62
CA SER A 300 7.66 27.68 25.30
C SER A 300 7.93 26.80 26.54
N VAL A 301 8.10 27.41 27.71
CA VAL A 301 8.33 26.67 28.95
C VAL A 301 7.04 26.00 29.41
N GLY A 302 5.93 26.72 29.41
CA GLY A 302 4.60 26.18 29.71
C GLY A 302 4.21 25.08 28.74
N GLU A 303 4.44 25.31 27.44
CA GLU A 303 4.17 24.30 26.39
C GLU A 303 4.95 23.01 26.64
N ASN A 304 6.27 23.09 26.89
CA ASN A 304 7.10 21.91 27.10
C ASN A 304 6.72 21.16 28.39
N ASN A 305 6.40 21.89 29.47
CA ASN A 305 5.99 21.26 30.73
C ASN A 305 4.67 20.46 30.56
N GLU A 306 3.68 21.04 29.89
CA GLU A 306 2.43 20.32 29.63
C GLU A 306 2.60 19.17 28.66
N ARG A 307 3.49 19.29 27.66
CA ARG A 307 3.84 18.19 26.75
C ARG A 307 4.46 17.01 27.49
N VAL A 308 5.40 17.26 28.41
CA VAL A 308 5.97 16.21 29.27
C VAL A 308 4.88 15.56 30.13
N ARG A 309 4.01 16.37 30.76
CA ARG A 309 2.90 15.85 31.58
C ARG A 309 1.97 14.96 30.75
N LEU A 310 1.58 15.40 29.55
CA LEU A 310 0.71 14.63 28.65
C LEU A 310 1.34 13.30 28.23
N LEU A 311 2.63 13.30 27.89
CA LEU A 311 3.35 12.09 27.47
C LEU A 311 3.57 11.10 28.61
N LEU A 312 3.68 11.56 29.85
CA LEU A 312 3.80 10.73 31.06
C LEU A 312 2.43 10.31 31.62
N ASN A 313 1.37 10.96 31.22
CA ASN A 313 0.03 10.69 31.71
C ASN A 313 -0.47 9.31 31.24
N LYS A 314 -0.77 8.43 32.19
CA LYS A 314 -1.25 7.07 31.91
C LYS A 314 -2.64 7.03 31.24
N ARG A 315 -3.43 8.10 31.38
CA ARG A 315 -4.74 8.24 30.73
C ARG A 315 -4.62 8.68 29.27
N THR A 316 -3.47 9.19 28.83
CA THR A 316 -3.25 9.54 27.42
C THR A 316 -3.25 8.26 26.59
N PRO A 317 -4.12 8.18 25.55
CA PRO A 317 -4.14 7.03 24.65
C PRO A 317 -2.77 6.76 24.04
N GLU A 318 -2.42 5.48 23.91
CA GLU A 318 -1.12 5.07 23.39
C GLU A 318 -0.88 5.62 21.96
N GLN A 319 -1.90 5.58 21.12
CA GLN A 319 -1.83 6.13 19.77
C GLN A 319 -1.50 7.64 19.77
N THR A 320 -2.09 8.41 20.69
CA THR A 320 -1.82 9.84 20.86
C THR A 320 -0.37 10.09 21.26
N ARG A 321 0.17 9.32 22.21
CA ARG A 321 1.59 9.40 22.61
C ARG A 321 2.51 9.11 21.44
N GLN A 322 2.23 8.03 20.70
CA GLN A 322 3.01 7.68 19.51
C GLN A 322 3.00 8.78 18.45
N THR A 323 1.82 9.36 18.18
CA THR A 323 1.67 10.44 17.20
C THR A 323 2.47 11.68 17.61
N ILE A 324 2.40 12.09 18.89
CA ILE A 324 3.17 13.24 19.38
C ILE A 324 4.67 12.98 19.25
N LEU A 325 5.16 11.82 19.69
CA LEU A 325 6.58 11.46 19.58
C LEU A 325 7.04 11.41 18.12
N GLN A 326 6.21 10.90 17.22
CA GLN A 326 6.51 10.87 15.79
C GLN A 326 6.66 12.28 15.21
N ILE A 327 5.76 13.20 15.58
CA ILE A 327 5.84 14.61 15.15
C ILE A 327 7.12 15.26 15.68
N GLU A 328 7.46 15.07 16.95
CA GLU A 328 8.68 15.60 17.53
C GLU A 328 9.96 15.09 16.83
N LEU A 329 9.99 13.79 16.53
CA LEU A 329 11.10 13.18 15.76
C LEU A 329 11.19 13.76 14.35
N MET A 330 10.05 13.92 13.66
CA MET A 330 10.02 14.54 12.32
C MET A 330 10.54 15.98 12.35
N LEU A 331 10.14 16.77 13.35
CA LEU A 331 10.63 18.13 13.52
C LEU A 331 12.15 18.17 13.77
N ALA A 332 12.67 17.28 14.61
CA ALA A 332 14.10 17.17 14.88
C ALA A 332 14.92 16.75 13.64
N MET A 333 14.34 15.92 12.76
CA MET A 333 14.99 15.50 11.50
C MET A 333 14.92 16.58 10.40
N ALA A 334 13.84 17.37 10.38
CA ALA A 334 13.64 18.42 9.38
C ALA A 334 14.42 19.71 9.71
N ASP A 335 14.60 20.03 10.99
CA ASP A 335 15.23 21.25 11.46
C ASP A 335 16.24 20.97 12.57
N SER A 336 17.52 21.21 12.29
CA SER A 336 18.61 21.00 13.25
C SER A 336 18.46 21.85 14.54
N ALA A 337 17.72 22.96 14.48
CA ALA A 337 17.41 23.76 15.67
C ALA A 337 16.48 23.04 16.65
N GLN A 338 15.66 22.11 16.16
CA GLN A 338 14.75 21.30 16.97
C GLN A 338 15.42 20.07 17.59
N LEU A 339 16.58 19.66 17.09
CA LEU A 339 17.27 18.44 17.55
C LEU A 339 17.56 18.47 19.06
N GLN A 340 18.08 19.59 19.58
CA GLN A 340 18.41 19.74 20.99
C GLN A 340 17.16 19.78 21.89
N PRO A 341 16.13 20.59 21.59
CA PRO A 341 14.86 20.57 22.35
C PRO A 341 14.21 19.18 22.40
N VAL A 342 14.13 18.48 21.28
CA VAL A 342 13.53 17.14 21.23
C VAL A 342 14.38 16.11 21.99
N THR A 343 15.70 16.20 21.91
CA THR A 343 16.60 15.35 22.72
C THR A 343 16.35 15.56 24.21
N GLN A 344 16.25 16.81 24.67
CA GLN A 344 15.98 17.13 26.08
C GLN A 344 14.59 16.64 26.52
N LEU A 345 13.58 16.77 25.67
CA LEU A 345 12.25 16.23 25.92
C LEU A 345 12.31 14.72 26.17
N ILE A 346 12.90 13.95 25.24
CA ILE A 346 13.01 12.49 25.35
C ILE A 346 13.84 12.10 26.59
N ASP A 347 14.94 12.80 26.89
CA ASP A 347 15.76 12.55 28.07
C ASP A 347 14.98 12.80 29.37
N THR A 348 14.15 13.86 29.40
CA THR A 348 13.26 14.15 30.54
C THR A 348 12.23 13.03 30.73
N LEU A 349 11.62 12.56 29.62
CA LEU A 349 10.66 11.47 29.66
C LEU A 349 11.30 10.17 30.18
N LEU A 350 12.49 9.82 29.71
CA LEU A 350 13.24 8.63 30.14
C LEU A 350 13.79 8.76 31.57
N THR A 351 14.02 9.97 32.07
CA THR A 351 14.36 10.19 33.47
C THR A 351 13.18 9.84 34.39
N ASN A 352 11.95 10.13 33.97
CA ASN A 352 10.74 9.84 34.73
C ASN A 352 10.23 8.40 34.54
N ASP A 353 10.41 7.83 33.35
CA ASP A 353 10.02 6.45 33.03
C ASP A 353 11.10 5.75 32.19
N PRO A 354 12.17 5.25 32.84
CA PRO A 354 13.34 4.68 32.16
C PRO A 354 13.09 3.38 31.39
N ALA A 355 11.98 2.70 31.69
CA ALA A 355 11.58 1.44 31.05
C ALA A 355 10.51 1.61 29.98
N ASN A 356 10.11 2.83 29.68
CA ASN A 356 9.09 3.08 28.66
C ASN A 356 9.62 2.78 27.26
N THR A 357 9.08 1.75 26.64
CA THR A 357 9.52 1.24 25.35
C THR A 357 9.31 2.23 24.21
N GLN A 358 8.27 3.06 24.26
CA GLN A 358 8.03 4.11 23.26
C GLN A 358 9.08 5.22 23.34
N PHE A 359 9.45 5.64 24.55
CA PHE A 359 10.49 6.66 24.74
C PHE A 359 11.87 6.13 24.37
N LEU A 360 12.16 4.86 24.69
CA LEU A 360 13.40 4.20 24.27
C LEU A 360 13.48 4.07 22.74
N LEU A 361 12.39 3.69 22.07
CA LEU A 361 12.33 3.68 20.60
C LEU A 361 12.58 5.06 20.01
N ALA A 362 11.92 6.09 20.52
CA ALA A 362 12.11 7.47 20.07
C ALA A 362 13.57 7.94 20.27
N LYS A 363 14.17 7.62 21.42
CA LYS A 363 15.60 7.91 21.68
C LYS A 363 16.52 7.21 20.69
N GLY A 364 16.27 5.92 20.45
CA GLY A 364 17.03 5.12 19.51
C GLY A 364 16.94 5.67 18.07
N GLN A 365 15.74 6.05 17.62
CA GLN A 365 15.54 6.66 16.30
C GLN A 365 16.30 8.00 16.16
N LEU A 366 16.21 8.86 17.18
CA LEU A 366 16.90 10.14 17.19
C LEU A 366 18.42 9.96 17.14
N LEU A 367 18.98 9.02 17.92
CA LEU A 367 20.39 8.68 17.91
C LEU A 367 20.84 8.03 16.59
N GLY A 368 19.97 7.19 16.00
CA GLY A 368 20.24 6.48 14.75
C GLY A 368 20.31 7.38 13.51
N SER A 369 19.82 8.62 13.58
CA SER A 369 20.01 9.62 12.52
C SER A 369 21.46 10.13 12.41
N ASP A 370 22.28 9.89 13.43
CA ASP A 370 23.69 10.25 13.50
C ASP A 370 24.54 8.97 13.51
N SER A 371 25.29 8.73 12.44
CA SER A 371 26.11 7.52 12.29
C SER A 371 27.15 7.35 13.41
N THR A 372 27.58 8.46 14.04
CA THR A 372 28.54 8.41 15.18
C THR A 372 27.89 7.91 16.46
N LYS A 373 26.57 7.94 16.57
CA LYS A 373 25.78 7.52 17.74
C LYS A 373 25.05 6.19 17.55
N MET A 374 25.32 5.49 16.44
CA MET A 374 24.66 4.22 16.11
C MET A 374 24.79 3.16 17.21
N ALA A 375 25.92 3.12 17.92
CA ALA A 375 26.10 2.21 19.06
C ALA A 375 25.10 2.48 20.19
N GLN A 376 24.86 3.75 20.53
CA GLN A 376 23.88 4.16 21.54
C GLN A 376 22.44 3.89 21.07
N ALA A 377 22.16 4.06 19.77
CA ALA A 377 20.88 3.72 19.19
C ALA A 377 20.57 2.22 19.36
N ARG A 378 21.54 1.35 19.07
CA ARG A 378 21.44 -0.10 19.28
C ARG A 378 21.14 -0.46 20.74
N GLU A 379 21.78 0.20 21.70
CA GLU A 379 21.50 -0.01 23.13
C GLU A 379 20.05 0.31 23.48
N CYS A 380 19.50 1.40 22.94
CA CYS A 380 18.09 1.76 23.15
C CYS A 380 17.16 0.68 22.59
N PHE A 381 17.39 0.24 21.34
CA PHE A 381 16.55 -0.77 20.70
C PHE A 381 16.69 -2.14 21.38
N ALA A 382 17.89 -2.52 21.81
CA ALA A 382 18.13 -3.75 22.55
C ALA A 382 17.37 -3.76 23.88
N LYS A 383 17.36 -2.65 24.63
CA LYS A 383 16.54 -2.53 25.85
C LYS A 383 15.05 -2.72 25.59
N VAL A 384 14.55 -2.22 24.46
CA VAL A 384 13.15 -2.47 24.10
C VAL A 384 12.91 -3.95 23.79
N VAL A 385 13.82 -4.60 23.08
CA VAL A 385 13.73 -6.06 22.81
C VAL A 385 13.81 -6.88 24.10
N ASP A 386 14.60 -6.45 25.08
CA ASP A 386 14.67 -7.11 26.39
C ASP A 386 13.35 -6.98 27.18
N LEU A 387 12.70 -5.82 27.11
CA LEU A 387 11.41 -5.55 27.78
C LEU A 387 10.23 -6.17 27.02
N GLU A 388 10.24 -6.10 25.70
CA GLU A 388 9.21 -6.56 24.79
C GLU A 388 9.82 -7.43 23.67
N PRO A 389 10.10 -8.71 23.92
CA PRO A 389 10.79 -9.56 22.95
C PRO A 389 10.10 -9.71 21.59
N GLY A 390 8.80 -9.44 21.53
CA GLY A 390 8.00 -9.48 20.30
C GLY A 390 7.80 -8.13 19.60
N ASN A 391 8.40 -7.05 20.11
CA ASN A 391 8.20 -5.73 19.53
C ASN A 391 8.78 -5.64 18.10
N PRO A 392 7.94 -5.57 17.04
CA PRO A 392 8.45 -5.66 15.68
C PRO A 392 9.30 -4.47 15.28
N LYS A 393 8.97 -3.26 15.74
CA LYS A 393 9.74 -2.04 15.42
C LYS A 393 11.13 -2.08 16.07
N ALA A 394 11.20 -2.48 17.34
CA ALA A 394 12.49 -2.59 18.04
C ALA A 394 13.40 -3.60 17.37
N LEU A 395 12.88 -4.78 17.03
CA LEU A 395 13.64 -5.81 16.32
C LEU A 395 14.11 -5.33 14.95
N GLN A 396 13.24 -4.67 14.17
CA GLN A 396 13.59 -4.11 12.87
C GLN A 396 14.71 -3.06 12.98
N TYR A 397 14.56 -2.10 13.89
CA TYR A 397 15.57 -1.05 14.10
C TYR A 397 16.89 -1.61 14.63
N LEU A 398 16.84 -2.56 15.55
CA LEU A 398 18.06 -3.20 16.07
C LEU A 398 18.80 -3.96 14.97
N ILE A 399 18.10 -4.70 14.15
CA ILE A 399 18.66 -5.40 12.98
C ILE A 399 19.26 -4.39 12.00
N ALA A 400 18.49 -3.37 11.60
CA ALA A 400 18.95 -2.37 10.65
C ALA A 400 20.19 -1.60 11.15
N ALA A 401 20.20 -1.20 12.42
CA ALA A 401 21.33 -0.53 13.06
C ALA A 401 22.55 -1.43 13.25
N SER A 402 22.39 -2.76 13.11
CA SER A 402 23.45 -3.76 13.29
C SER A 402 23.98 -4.31 11.98
N LEU A 403 23.43 -3.93 10.81
CA LEU A 403 23.92 -4.45 9.53
C LEU A 403 25.41 -4.18 9.36
N PRO A 404 26.22 -5.22 9.03
CA PRO A 404 27.66 -5.05 8.85
C PRO A 404 27.94 -4.31 7.52
N ASN A 405 28.98 -3.51 7.50
CA ASN A 405 29.49 -2.94 6.25
C ASN A 405 30.61 -3.83 5.67
N ASP A 406 30.89 -3.67 4.38
CA ASP A 406 31.86 -4.49 3.65
C ASP A 406 33.32 -4.25 4.07
N THR A 407 33.59 -3.20 4.84
CA THR A 407 34.94 -2.87 5.32
C THR A 407 35.35 -3.64 6.57
N LEU A 408 34.39 -4.30 7.25
CA LEU A 408 34.68 -5.11 8.44
C LEU A 408 35.38 -6.42 8.08
N PRO A 409 36.29 -6.92 8.95
CA PRO A 409 36.86 -8.26 8.82
C PRO A 409 35.76 -9.33 8.73
N GLN A 410 36.00 -10.38 7.95
CA GLN A 410 35.01 -11.46 7.74
C GLN A 410 34.50 -12.07 9.07
N ALA A 411 35.37 -12.32 10.02
CA ALA A 411 34.98 -12.89 11.31
C ALA A 411 34.00 -11.99 12.11
N GLU A 412 34.16 -10.67 12.01
CA GLU A 412 33.27 -9.70 12.64
C GLU A 412 31.93 -9.62 11.90
N ARG A 413 31.96 -9.64 10.56
CA ARG A 413 30.76 -9.73 9.74
C ARG A 413 29.96 -10.99 10.07
N ASP A 414 30.63 -12.14 10.13
CA ASP A 414 29.97 -13.42 10.48
C ASP A 414 29.36 -13.38 11.89
N SER A 415 30.08 -12.76 12.86
CA SER A 415 29.53 -12.58 14.21
C SER A 415 28.26 -11.76 14.21
N THR A 416 28.26 -10.65 13.46
CA THR A 416 27.10 -9.76 13.33
C THR A 416 25.95 -10.46 12.62
N TRP A 417 26.20 -11.19 11.53
CA TRP A 417 25.17 -11.95 10.85
C TRP A 417 24.55 -13.05 11.72
N ARG A 418 25.32 -13.69 12.63
CA ARG A 418 24.74 -14.64 13.60
C ARG A 418 23.78 -13.96 14.57
N GLN A 419 24.10 -12.75 15.03
CA GLN A 419 23.19 -11.98 15.88
C GLN A 419 21.91 -11.59 15.11
N ILE A 420 22.05 -11.08 13.87
CA ILE A 420 20.92 -10.74 13.01
C ILE A 420 20.04 -11.96 12.75
N LEU A 421 20.64 -13.13 12.47
CA LEU A 421 19.93 -14.40 12.29
C LEU A 421 19.07 -14.75 13.51
N SER A 422 19.63 -14.57 14.72
CA SER A 422 18.90 -14.81 15.97
C SER A 422 17.72 -13.86 16.14
N LEU A 423 17.94 -12.55 15.92
CA LEU A 423 16.90 -11.52 16.03
C LEU A 423 15.80 -11.70 14.98
N ALA A 424 16.17 -12.06 13.75
CA ALA A 424 15.20 -12.30 12.68
C ALA A 424 14.33 -13.53 12.96
N ARG A 425 14.90 -14.62 13.50
CA ARG A 425 14.15 -15.78 13.97
C ARG A 425 13.18 -15.42 15.10
N GLN A 426 13.65 -14.64 16.08
CA GLN A 426 12.80 -14.12 17.14
C GLN A 426 11.67 -13.28 16.58
N GLY A 427 11.98 -12.37 15.66
CA GLY A 427 10.98 -11.54 14.98
C GLY A 427 9.91 -12.37 14.26
N ALA A 428 10.32 -13.40 13.50
CA ALA A 428 9.41 -14.31 12.80
C ALA A 428 8.55 -15.14 13.77
N GLN A 429 9.11 -15.56 14.91
CA GLN A 429 8.38 -16.31 15.93
C GLN A 429 7.24 -15.50 16.55
N TYR A 430 7.51 -14.24 16.91
CA TYR A 430 6.52 -13.37 17.55
C TYR A 430 5.59 -12.69 16.55
N ASN A 431 6.03 -12.52 15.30
CA ASN A 431 5.29 -11.81 14.26
C ASN A 431 5.20 -12.66 12.98
N PRO A 432 4.52 -13.82 13.01
CA PRO A 432 4.56 -14.79 11.92
C PRO A 432 3.97 -14.30 10.59
N ALA A 433 3.14 -13.26 10.59
CA ALA A 433 2.62 -12.64 9.38
C ALA A 433 3.59 -11.64 8.73
N ALA A 434 4.65 -11.23 9.44
CA ALA A 434 5.59 -10.23 8.96
C ALA A 434 6.69 -10.86 8.09
N THR A 435 6.52 -10.80 6.76
CA THR A 435 7.45 -11.37 5.77
C THR A 435 8.88 -10.88 5.92
N TRP A 436 9.05 -9.62 6.32
CA TRP A 436 10.34 -8.97 6.47
C TRP A 436 11.33 -9.77 7.36
N PHE A 437 10.84 -10.36 8.45
CA PHE A 437 11.70 -11.15 9.33
C PHE A 437 12.20 -12.43 8.67
N TYR A 438 11.39 -13.07 7.83
CA TYR A 438 11.83 -14.25 7.09
C TYR A 438 12.82 -13.89 5.98
N ASP A 439 12.64 -12.76 5.32
CA ASP A 439 13.59 -12.25 4.32
C ASP A 439 14.98 -12.03 4.96
N VAL A 440 15.00 -11.34 6.12
CA VAL A 440 16.25 -11.10 6.86
C VAL A 440 16.85 -12.40 7.40
N TRP A 441 16.01 -13.33 7.88
CA TRP A 441 16.49 -14.64 8.32
C TRP A 441 17.11 -15.42 7.17
N GLY A 442 16.46 -15.46 6.01
CA GLY A 442 16.98 -16.10 4.81
C GLY A 442 18.30 -15.48 4.35
N GLN A 443 18.38 -14.15 4.32
CA GLN A 443 19.60 -13.44 3.97
C GLN A 443 20.75 -13.75 4.95
N ALA A 444 20.51 -13.66 6.24
CA ALA A 444 21.55 -13.95 7.24
C ALA A 444 22.05 -15.40 7.13
N GLY A 445 21.16 -16.34 6.85
CA GLY A 445 21.55 -17.72 6.56
C GLY A 445 22.46 -17.85 5.33
N TYR A 446 22.11 -17.14 4.26
CA TYR A 446 22.90 -17.10 3.02
C TYR A 446 24.30 -16.50 3.25
N GLU A 447 24.40 -15.34 3.91
CA GLU A 447 25.66 -14.67 4.21
C GLU A 447 26.61 -15.52 5.07
N LEU A 448 26.04 -16.33 5.96
CA LEU A 448 26.76 -17.27 6.81
C LEU A 448 27.02 -18.61 6.11
N LYS A 449 26.60 -18.80 4.86
CA LYS A 449 26.62 -20.09 4.14
C LYS A 449 25.88 -21.20 4.89
N GLN A 450 24.94 -20.84 5.76
CA GLN A 450 24.05 -21.76 6.45
C GLN A 450 22.79 -21.99 5.61
N TYR A 451 22.95 -22.59 4.43
CA TYR A 451 21.90 -22.72 3.41
C TYR A 451 20.63 -23.41 3.95
N GLN A 452 20.78 -24.35 4.88
CA GLN A 452 19.61 -24.95 5.53
C GLN A 452 18.79 -23.92 6.32
N ALA A 453 19.45 -22.94 6.97
CA ALA A 453 18.73 -21.88 7.69
C ALA A 453 17.92 -20.97 6.74
N THR A 454 18.44 -20.72 5.54
CA THR A 454 17.71 -19.98 4.49
C THR A 454 16.48 -20.77 4.01
N ILE A 455 16.63 -22.07 3.79
CA ILE A 455 15.52 -22.96 3.40
C ILE A 455 14.44 -22.95 4.50
N ASP A 456 14.84 -23.06 5.76
CA ASP A 456 13.92 -23.08 6.91
C ASP A 456 13.16 -21.74 7.04
N ALA A 457 13.83 -20.62 6.74
CA ALA A 457 13.20 -19.30 6.73
C ALA A 457 12.05 -19.23 5.73
N TYR A 458 12.34 -19.54 4.47
CA TYR A 458 11.35 -19.41 3.39
C TYR A 458 10.24 -20.46 3.49
N ARG A 459 10.55 -21.68 3.93
CA ARG A 459 9.52 -22.68 4.24
C ARG A 459 8.59 -22.21 5.35
N SER A 460 9.15 -21.63 6.41
CA SER A 460 8.36 -21.08 7.51
C SER A 460 7.49 -19.91 7.04
N ALA A 461 8.03 -19.03 6.20
CA ALA A 461 7.29 -17.93 5.59
C ALA A 461 6.06 -18.45 4.80
N ILE A 462 6.27 -19.42 3.92
CA ILE A 462 5.19 -20.02 3.11
C ILE A 462 4.11 -20.67 4.00
N ASN A 463 4.51 -21.33 5.09
CA ASN A 463 3.57 -21.96 6.03
C ASN A 463 2.71 -20.94 6.80
N HIS A 464 3.19 -19.71 6.98
CA HIS A 464 2.48 -18.63 7.69
C HIS A 464 1.89 -17.58 6.74
N ARG A 465 1.85 -17.88 5.42
CA ARG A 465 1.32 -16.92 4.45
C ARG A 465 -0.14 -16.59 4.71
N THR A 466 -0.49 -15.32 4.50
CA THR A 466 -1.86 -14.82 4.51
C THR A 466 -2.43 -14.76 3.09
N LYS A 467 -3.74 -14.55 2.96
CA LYS A 467 -4.41 -14.45 1.64
C LYS A 467 -3.94 -13.25 0.80
N ASP A 468 -3.34 -12.25 1.44
CA ASP A 468 -2.90 -11.01 0.80
C ASP A 468 -1.51 -11.13 0.13
N TRP A 469 -0.86 -12.30 0.23
CA TRP A 469 0.43 -12.50 -0.41
C TRP A 469 0.27 -12.64 -1.91
N LYS A 470 1.12 -11.92 -2.65
CA LYS A 470 1.22 -12.05 -4.10
C LYS A 470 1.88 -13.38 -4.46
N ASP A 471 1.41 -14.01 -5.52
CA ASP A 471 1.95 -15.27 -6.04
C ASP A 471 3.44 -15.18 -6.36
N ASP A 472 3.90 -14.04 -6.89
CA ASP A 472 5.33 -13.77 -7.16
C ASP A 472 6.20 -13.96 -5.91
N LYS A 473 5.76 -13.49 -4.74
CA LYS A 473 6.52 -13.62 -3.50
C LYS A 473 6.69 -15.08 -3.07
N VAL A 474 5.64 -15.88 -3.25
CA VAL A 474 5.69 -17.33 -2.96
C VAL A 474 6.60 -18.04 -3.95
N SER A 475 6.50 -17.67 -5.23
CA SER A 475 7.38 -18.15 -6.29
C SER A 475 8.86 -17.89 -5.98
N ASP A 476 9.19 -16.65 -5.59
CA ASP A 476 10.55 -16.25 -5.23
C ASP A 476 11.12 -17.07 -4.07
N TYR A 477 10.32 -17.33 -3.04
CA TYR A 477 10.76 -18.16 -1.92
C TYR A 477 11.05 -19.60 -2.34
N TYR A 478 10.21 -20.20 -3.18
CA TYR A 478 10.49 -21.52 -3.72
C TYR A 478 11.74 -21.52 -4.61
N GLY A 479 11.94 -20.47 -5.42
CA GLY A 479 13.14 -20.32 -6.24
C GLY A 479 14.41 -20.25 -5.40
N MET A 480 14.42 -19.39 -4.39
CA MET A 480 15.55 -19.27 -3.45
C MET A 480 15.81 -20.57 -2.67
N MET A 481 14.75 -21.30 -2.28
CA MET A 481 14.92 -22.63 -1.70
C MET A 481 15.57 -23.60 -2.67
N GLY A 482 15.20 -23.55 -3.96
CA GLY A 482 15.79 -24.35 -5.02
C GLY A 482 17.30 -24.09 -5.16
N ASP A 483 17.70 -22.83 -5.18
CA ASP A 483 19.11 -22.45 -5.24
C ASP A 483 19.90 -22.98 -4.03
N MET A 484 19.36 -22.83 -2.81
CA MET A 484 20.01 -23.30 -1.59
C MET A 484 20.08 -24.83 -1.51
N LEU A 485 19.05 -25.52 -2.00
CA LEU A 485 19.04 -26.98 -2.07
C LEU A 485 20.09 -27.51 -3.05
N HIS A 486 20.28 -26.79 -4.16
CA HIS A 486 21.35 -27.11 -5.12
C HIS A 486 22.73 -26.94 -4.49
N GLU A 487 22.98 -25.83 -3.78
CA GLU A 487 24.23 -25.59 -3.05
C GLU A 487 24.54 -26.68 -2.00
N LEU A 488 23.50 -27.32 -1.45
CA LEU A 488 23.62 -28.45 -0.54
C LEU A 488 23.75 -29.82 -1.26
N GLY A 489 23.80 -29.84 -2.60
CA GLY A 489 23.83 -31.08 -3.40
C GLY A 489 22.52 -31.88 -3.37
N ARG A 490 21.40 -31.28 -2.94
CA ARG A 490 20.07 -31.91 -2.83
C ARG A 490 19.25 -31.67 -4.09
N GLU A 491 19.79 -32.11 -5.25
CA GLU A 491 19.28 -31.75 -6.58
C GLU A 491 17.80 -32.10 -6.80
N ALA A 492 17.35 -33.30 -6.39
CA ALA A 492 15.95 -33.69 -6.61
C ALA A 492 14.96 -32.76 -5.86
N GLU A 493 15.34 -32.30 -4.68
CA GLU A 493 14.55 -31.36 -3.91
C GLU A 493 14.65 -29.93 -4.49
N ALA A 494 15.82 -29.56 -5.04
CA ALA A 494 16.01 -28.28 -5.72
C ALA A 494 15.08 -28.18 -6.95
N PHE A 495 15.01 -29.22 -7.77
CA PHE A 495 14.15 -29.25 -8.95
C PHE A 495 12.66 -29.24 -8.55
N ALA A 496 12.26 -29.95 -7.49
CA ALA A 496 10.89 -29.88 -6.97
C ALA A 496 10.54 -28.48 -6.44
N ALA A 497 11.50 -27.77 -5.86
CA ALA A 497 11.29 -26.39 -5.43
C ALA A 497 11.14 -25.44 -6.64
N TYR A 498 11.95 -25.58 -7.69
CA TYR A 498 11.80 -24.81 -8.92
C TYR A 498 10.47 -25.09 -9.62
N ASP A 499 10.06 -26.36 -9.70
CA ASP A 499 8.73 -26.71 -10.22
C ASP A 499 7.62 -26.04 -9.42
N SER A 500 7.72 -26.03 -8.08
CA SER A 500 6.77 -25.34 -7.21
C SER A 500 6.77 -23.81 -7.43
N SER A 501 7.93 -23.22 -7.64
CA SER A 501 8.06 -21.80 -7.96
C SER A 501 7.30 -21.45 -9.24
N LEU A 502 7.49 -22.24 -10.29
CA LEU A 502 6.86 -22.02 -11.61
C LEU A 502 5.35 -22.30 -11.61
N VAL A 503 4.81 -23.03 -10.63
CA VAL A 503 3.36 -23.15 -10.42
C VAL A 503 2.76 -21.84 -9.92
N TRP A 504 3.48 -21.11 -9.06
CA TRP A 504 3.03 -19.83 -8.52
C TRP A 504 3.24 -18.66 -9.47
N ASN A 505 4.36 -18.65 -10.17
CA ASN A 505 4.65 -17.68 -11.23
C ASN A 505 5.42 -18.37 -12.35
N GLU A 506 4.73 -18.72 -13.41
CA GLU A 506 5.33 -19.36 -14.59
C GLU A 506 6.33 -18.46 -15.30
N ASN A 507 6.32 -17.14 -15.06
CA ASN A 507 7.23 -16.14 -15.60
C ASN A 507 8.32 -15.71 -14.60
N ASN A 508 8.62 -16.53 -13.57
CA ASN A 508 9.80 -16.29 -12.76
C ASN A 508 11.08 -16.56 -13.57
N PHE A 509 11.55 -15.52 -14.26
CA PHE A 509 12.65 -15.63 -15.22
C PHE A 509 13.97 -16.04 -14.56
N ALA A 510 14.20 -15.63 -13.30
CA ALA A 510 15.39 -16.06 -12.55
C ALA A 510 15.37 -17.57 -12.31
N VAL A 511 14.21 -18.12 -11.92
CA VAL A 511 14.04 -19.56 -11.73
C VAL A 511 14.13 -20.31 -13.05
N LEU A 512 13.49 -19.81 -14.11
CA LEU A 512 13.59 -20.40 -15.44
C LEU A 512 15.05 -20.50 -15.90
N ASN A 513 15.84 -19.45 -15.67
CA ASN A 513 17.25 -19.41 -15.98
C ASN A 513 18.06 -20.45 -15.18
N ASN A 514 17.96 -20.41 -13.84
CA ASN A 514 18.75 -21.27 -12.95
C ASN A 514 18.40 -22.75 -13.18
N TYR A 515 17.12 -23.05 -13.26
CA TYR A 515 16.63 -24.42 -13.51
C TYR A 515 17.11 -24.93 -14.89
N ALA A 516 16.99 -24.09 -15.95
CA ALA A 516 17.49 -24.46 -17.28
C ALA A 516 19.00 -24.73 -17.26
N TYR A 517 19.79 -23.89 -16.58
CA TYR A 517 21.23 -24.08 -16.43
C TYR A 517 21.57 -25.44 -15.82
N TYR A 518 20.98 -25.77 -14.64
CA TYR A 518 21.26 -27.03 -13.95
C TYR A 518 20.78 -28.26 -14.73
N LEU A 519 19.63 -28.19 -15.42
CA LEU A 519 19.17 -29.25 -16.30
C LEU A 519 20.08 -29.44 -17.52
N THR A 520 20.67 -28.37 -18.03
CA THR A 520 21.63 -28.43 -19.16
C THR A 520 22.88 -29.21 -18.76
N LEU A 521 23.38 -29.02 -17.54
CA LEU A 521 24.52 -29.77 -17.02
C LEU A 521 24.24 -31.30 -16.96
N LYS A 522 22.98 -31.70 -16.81
CA LYS A 522 22.58 -33.13 -16.81
C LYS A 522 22.33 -33.70 -18.22
N GLY A 523 22.30 -32.86 -19.23
CA GLY A 523 22.10 -33.29 -20.64
C GLY A 523 20.73 -33.94 -20.90
N LYS A 524 19.72 -33.69 -20.06
CA LYS A 524 18.38 -34.29 -20.21
C LYS A 524 17.38 -33.30 -20.80
N ASP A 525 16.51 -33.79 -21.70
CA ASP A 525 15.38 -33.01 -22.26
C ASP A 525 15.77 -31.63 -22.80
N LEU A 526 16.93 -31.56 -23.50
CA LEU A 526 17.52 -30.28 -23.95
C LEU A 526 16.57 -29.41 -24.77
N ASP A 527 15.57 -29.99 -25.49
CA ASP A 527 14.58 -29.19 -26.21
C ASP A 527 13.58 -28.49 -25.29
N LYS A 528 13.19 -29.14 -24.17
CA LYS A 528 12.35 -28.51 -23.13
C LYS A 528 13.17 -27.41 -22.43
N VAL A 529 14.42 -27.70 -22.10
CA VAL A 529 15.35 -26.77 -21.46
C VAL A 529 15.61 -25.54 -22.32
N ALA A 530 15.78 -25.73 -23.64
CA ALA A 530 15.94 -24.62 -24.57
C ALA A 530 14.72 -23.70 -24.61
N ARG A 531 13.50 -24.26 -24.61
CA ARG A 531 12.28 -23.43 -24.54
C ARG A 531 12.19 -22.65 -23.22
N MET A 532 12.54 -23.29 -22.11
CA MET A 532 12.56 -22.67 -20.77
C MET A 532 13.57 -21.51 -20.70
N SER A 533 14.80 -21.75 -21.13
CA SER A 533 15.86 -20.74 -21.14
C SER A 533 15.56 -19.59 -22.12
N LEU A 534 15.00 -19.88 -23.30
CA LEU A 534 14.57 -18.84 -24.25
C LEU A 534 13.45 -17.96 -23.68
N ARG A 535 12.55 -18.56 -22.89
CA ARG A 535 11.51 -17.80 -22.19
C ARG A 535 12.11 -16.80 -21.19
N ALA A 536 13.17 -17.20 -20.47
CA ALA A 536 13.89 -16.28 -19.58
C ALA A 536 14.54 -15.13 -20.35
N VAL A 537 15.19 -15.43 -21.50
CA VAL A 537 15.78 -14.38 -22.36
C VAL A 537 14.73 -13.42 -22.90
N ASN A 538 13.57 -13.94 -23.37
CA ASN A 538 12.50 -13.09 -23.90
C ASN A 538 11.89 -12.18 -22.82
N GLY A 539 11.80 -12.65 -21.60
CA GLY A 539 11.28 -11.87 -20.46
C GLY A 539 12.28 -10.82 -19.96
N GLU A 540 13.57 -11.13 -20.02
CA GLU A 540 14.66 -10.24 -19.59
C GLU A 540 15.75 -10.14 -20.66
N PRO A 541 15.50 -9.46 -21.80
CA PRO A 541 16.39 -9.48 -22.96
C PRO A 541 17.73 -8.79 -22.75
N THR A 542 17.92 -8.08 -21.66
CA THR A 542 19.18 -7.42 -21.27
C THR A 542 19.89 -8.14 -20.11
N ASN A 543 19.38 -9.28 -19.66
CA ASN A 543 20.00 -10.08 -18.59
C ASN A 543 21.09 -10.98 -19.19
N ALA A 544 22.35 -10.59 -19.04
CA ALA A 544 23.50 -11.33 -19.56
C ALA A 544 23.56 -12.79 -19.07
N ASN A 545 23.15 -13.08 -17.82
CA ASN A 545 23.12 -14.44 -17.29
C ASN A 545 22.11 -15.33 -18.04
N SER A 546 20.92 -14.82 -18.33
CA SER A 546 19.90 -15.57 -19.06
C SER A 546 20.33 -15.83 -20.51
N ILE A 547 20.99 -14.85 -21.12
CA ILE A 547 21.50 -14.98 -22.50
C ILE A 547 22.65 -15.99 -22.56
N ASP A 548 23.60 -15.96 -21.61
CA ASP A 548 24.70 -16.93 -21.51
C ASP A 548 24.17 -18.35 -21.28
N THR A 549 23.22 -18.51 -20.36
CA THR A 549 22.59 -19.81 -20.13
C THR A 549 21.96 -20.37 -21.40
N TYR A 550 21.24 -19.55 -22.17
CA TYR A 550 20.67 -19.99 -23.45
C TYR A 550 21.73 -20.35 -24.49
N ALA A 551 22.80 -19.56 -24.57
CA ALA A 551 23.95 -19.91 -25.43
C ALA A 551 24.56 -21.26 -25.02
N TRP A 552 24.68 -21.55 -23.72
CA TRP A 552 25.20 -22.82 -23.22
C TRP A 552 24.27 -24.01 -23.50
N VAL A 553 22.93 -23.79 -23.41
CA VAL A 553 21.95 -24.80 -23.85
C VAL A 553 22.11 -25.14 -25.32
N LEU A 554 22.21 -24.14 -26.19
CA LEU A 554 22.43 -24.32 -27.62
C LEU A 554 23.76 -25.02 -27.92
N PHE A 555 24.82 -24.67 -27.19
CA PHE A 555 26.12 -25.36 -27.27
C PHE A 555 25.96 -26.85 -26.95
N THR A 556 25.26 -27.19 -25.90
CA THR A 556 25.00 -28.58 -25.48
C THR A 556 24.14 -29.33 -26.49
N GLN A 557 23.21 -28.65 -27.19
CA GLN A 557 22.47 -29.15 -28.33
C GLN A 557 23.34 -29.28 -29.62
N LYS A 558 24.59 -28.89 -29.61
CA LYS A 558 25.53 -28.81 -30.75
C LYS A 558 25.11 -27.82 -31.85
N LYS A 559 24.29 -26.81 -31.50
CA LYS A 559 23.89 -25.70 -32.36
C LYS A 559 24.89 -24.54 -32.19
N TYR A 560 26.13 -24.78 -32.65
CA TYR A 560 27.26 -23.92 -32.32
C TYR A 560 27.17 -22.51 -32.88
N ASP A 561 26.63 -22.36 -34.10
CA ASP A 561 26.50 -21.05 -34.78
C ASP A 561 25.45 -20.19 -34.06
N ASP A 562 24.32 -20.79 -33.65
CA ASP A 562 23.29 -20.12 -32.85
C ASP A 562 23.84 -19.74 -31.47
N ALA A 563 24.54 -20.68 -30.80
CA ALA A 563 25.19 -20.45 -29.51
C ALA A 563 26.15 -19.25 -29.56
N LYS A 564 26.92 -19.13 -30.70
CA LYS A 564 27.84 -18.01 -30.89
C LYS A 564 27.11 -16.67 -30.95
N GLY A 565 25.98 -16.58 -31.64
CA GLY A 565 25.19 -15.34 -31.67
C GLY A 565 24.73 -14.88 -30.28
N PHE A 566 24.28 -15.82 -29.46
CA PHE A 566 23.82 -15.48 -28.09
C PHE A 566 24.97 -15.21 -27.13
N ILE A 567 26.09 -15.91 -27.18
CA ILE A 567 27.23 -15.60 -26.30
C ILE A 567 27.85 -14.24 -26.66
N ASP A 568 27.89 -13.87 -27.92
CA ASP A 568 28.35 -12.54 -28.35
C ASP A 568 27.42 -11.45 -27.79
N LEU A 569 26.11 -11.68 -27.78
CA LEU A 569 25.11 -10.78 -27.17
C LEU A 569 25.30 -10.71 -25.67
N ALA A 570 25.49 -11.84 -24.96
CA ALA A 570 25.73 -11.86 -23.52
C ALA A 570 26.95 -11.01 -23.14
N LEU A 571 28.06 -11.17 -23.89
CA LEU A 571 29.29 -10.38 -23.68
C LEU A 571 29.11 -8.88 -24.02
N GLN A 572 28.20 -8.54 -24.92
CA GLN A 572 27.90 -7.15 -25.27
C GLN A 572 27.08 -6.46 -24.20
N VAL A 573 26.10 -7.16 -23.57
CA VAL A 573 25.23 -6.59 -22.56
C VAL A 573 25.80 -6.65 -21.13
N ASP A 574 26.86 -7.45 -20.92
CA ASP A 574 27.59 -7.52 -19.64
C ASP A 574 28.44 -6.25 -19.41
N THR A 575 27.77 -5.17 -19.06
CA THR A 575 28.40 -3.85 -18.86
C THR A 575 29.18 -3.74 -17.54
N ASP A 576 28.84 -4.56 -16.55
CA ASP A 576 29.38 -4.44 -15.19
C ASP A 576 30.67 -5.25 -14.97
N SER A 577 31.05 -6.09 -15.92
CA SER A 577 32.23 -6.99 -15.80
C SER A 577 32.25 -7.78 -14.49
N THR A 578 31.09 -8.00 -13.89
CA THR A 578 30.94 -8.65 -12.57
C THR A 578 31.01 -10.17 -12.63
N ASN A 579 30.87 -10.75 -13.86
CA ASN A 579 31.01 -12.18 -13.99
C ASN A 579 32.43 -12.65 -13.66
N ASP A 580 32.52 -13.83 -13.08
CA ASP A 580 33.79 -14.45 -12.65
C ASP A 580 34.67 -15.00 -13.81
N GLY A 581 34.32 -14.66 -15.06
CA GLY A 581 34.96 -15.16 -16.27
C GLY A 581 34.24 -16.35 -16.90
N THR A 582 33.08 -16.76 -16.40
CA THR A 582 32.30 -17.91 -16.94
C THR A 582 31.83 -17.65 -18.37
N PHE A 583 31.30 -16.45 -18.69
CA PHE A 583 30.91 -16.09 -20.06
C PHE A 583 32.08 -16.15 -21.03
N LEU A 584 33.26 -15.72 -20.57
CA LEU A 584 34.49 -15.79 -21.37
C LEU A 584 34.95 -17.25 -21.61
N GLU A 585 34.75 -18.12 -20.61
CA GLU A 585 35.03 -19.55 -20.76
C GLU A 585 34.06 -20.19 -21.75
N HIS A 586 32.72 -19.93 -21.60
CA HIS A 586 31.69 -20.40 -22.54
C HIS A 586 31.94 -19.89 -23.97
N ALA A 587 32.31 -18.60 -24.11
CA ALA A 587 32.66 -18.04 -25.40
C ALA A 587 33.83 -18.80 -26.05
N GLY A 588 34.89 -19.05 -25.30
CA GLY A 588 36.00 -19.85 -25.78
C GLY A 588 35.60 -21.25 -26.23
N ASP A 589 34.79 -21.94 -25.45
CA ASP A 589 34.28 -23.28 -25.78
C ASP A 589 33.40 -23.26 -27.04
N ILE A 590 32.51 -22.29 -27.19
CA ILE A 590 31.60 -22.11 -28.31
C ILE A 590 32.40 -21.76 -29.60
N TYR A 591 33.31 -20.78 -29.50
CA TYR A 591 34.15 -20.35 -30.65
C TYR A 591 35.01 -21.47 -31.17
N LEU A 592 35.57 -22.31 -30.31
CA LEU A 592 36.33 -23.49 -30.72
C LEU A 592 35.47 -24.43 -31.58
N MET A 593 34.23 -24.69 -31.14
CA MET A 593 33.32 -25.59 -31.88
C MET A 593 32.82 -25.00 -33.19
N CYS A 594 32.87 -23.67 -33.36
CA CYS A 594 32.67 -22.98 -34.62
C CYS A 594 33.95 -22.97 -35.52
N GLY A 595 35.05 -23.60 -35.10
CA GLY A 595 36.32 -23.65 -35.85
C GLY A 595 37.19 -22.39 -35.68
N LEU A 596 36.83 -21.46 -34.82
CA LEU A 596 37.53 -20.20 -34.55
C LEU A 596 38.55 -20.38 -33.41
N THR A 597 39.58 -21.18 -33.66
CA THR A 597 40.50 -21.66 -32.61
C THR A 597 41.33 -20.55 -31.95
N ASP A 598 41.77 -19.55 -32.71
CA ASP A 598 42.61 -18.48 -32.17
C ASP A 598 41.80 -17.53 -31.29
N GLU A 599 40.57 -17.23 -31.67
CA GLU A 599 39.62 -16.45 -30.89
C GLU A 599 39.21 -17.20 -29.61
N ALA A 600 38.97 -18.51 -29.70
CA ALA A 600 38.69 -19.37 -28.57
C ALA A 600 39.79 -19.28 -27.50
N VAL A 601 41.07 -19.43 -27.95
CA VAL A 601 42.23 -19.28 -27.04
C VAL A 601 42.30 -17.89 -26.43
N ALA A 602 42.00 -16.85 -27.21
CA ALA A 602 41.96 -15.47 -26.69
C ALA A 602 40.87 -15.28 -25.59
N TYR A 603 39.69 -15.88 -25.77
CA TYR A 603 38.63 -15.86 -24.74
C TYR A 603 39.04 -16.65 -23.51
N TRP A 604 39.58 -17.85 -23.61
CA TRP A 604 40.08 -18.62 -22.47
C TRP A 604 41.19 -17.90 -21.71
N GLN A 605 42.09 -17.20 -22.41
CA GLN A 605 43.12 -16.35 -21.79
C GLN A 605 42.52 -15.19 -21.00
N LYS A 606 41.43 -14.59 -21.52
CA LYS A 606 40.68 -13.56 -20.75
C LYS A 606 40.00 -14.16 -19.54
N ALA A 607 39.39 -15.35 -19.66
CA ALA A 607 38.79 -16.09 -18.54
C ALA A 607 39.84 -16.44 -17.48
N LEU A 608 41.01 -16.95 -17.86
CA LEU A 608 42.11 -17.30 -16.97
C LEU A 608 42.62 -16.09 -16.15
N ARG A 609 42.59 -14.88 -16.72
CA ARG A 609 42.95 -13.66 -15.98
C ARG A 609 41.95 -13.37 -14.82
N LYS A 610 40.70 -13.76 -15.00
CA LYS A 610 39.67 -13.64 -13.94
C LYS A 610 39.67 -14.83 -12.97
N LYS A 611 40.17 -16.01 -13.41
CA LYS A 611 40.30 -17.27 -12.61
C LYS A 611 41.74 -17.72 -12.60
N PRO A 612 42.67 -17.01 -11.93
CA PRO A 612 44.08 -17.39 -11.91
C PRO A 612 44.28 -18.78 -11.30
N GLY A 613 45.06 -19.65 -12.01
CA GLY A 613 45.35 -21.00 -11.54
C GLY A 613 44.29 -22.05 -11.87
N ASP A 614 43.31 -21.73 -12.70
CA ASP A 614 42.34 -22.72 -13.22
C ASP A 614 43.04 -23.70 -14.18
N ALA A 615 43.36 -24.90 -13.68
CA ALA A 615 44.06 -25.93 -14.41
C ALA A 615 43.33 -26.41 -15.65
N LEU A 616 42.01 -26.36 -15.70
CA LEU A 616 41.21 -26.73 -16.85
C LEU A 616 41.35 -25.69 -17.98
N LEU A 617 41.28 -24.41 -17.64
CA LEU A 617 41.51 -23.32 -18.58
C LEU A 617 42.95 -23.34 -19.12
N GLU A 618 43.94 -23.53 -18.26
CA GLU A 618 45.32 -23.67 -18.70
C GLU A 618 45.52 -24.83 -19.68
N ARG A 619 44.83 -25.95 -19.43
CA ARG A 619 44.86 -27.10 -20.31
C ARG A 619 44.19 -26.83 -21.66
N LYS A 620 42.97 -26.19 -21.64
CA LYS A 620 42.25 -25.79 -22.86
C LYS A 620 43.13 -24.89 -23.75
N ILE A 621 43.81 -23.91 -23.13
CA ILE A 621 44.70 -22.97 -23.85
C ILE A 621 45.89 -23.68 -24.45
N ARG A 622 46.62 -24.52 -23.65
CA ARG A 622 47.82 -25.24 -24.07
C ARG A 622 47.53 -26.21 -25.21
N ASP A 623 46.47 -27.02 -25.06
CA ASP A 623 46.18 -28.12 -25.95
C ASP A 623 45.27 -27.65 -27.13
N ARG A 624 44.77 -26.40 -27.06
CA ARG A 624 43.82 -25.78 -28.03
C ARG A 624 42.61 -26.68 -28.28
N LYS A 625 42.05 -27.27 -27.22
CA LYS A 625 40.97 -28.26 -27.26
C LYS A 625 39.95 -27.99 -26.18
N TYR A 626 38.68 -28.33 -26.48
CA TYR A 626 37.62 -28.38 -25.47
C TYR A 626 37.81 -29.59 -24.55
N TYR A 627 37.69 -29.34 -23.28
CA TYR A 627 37.60 -30.37 -22.24
C TYR A 627 36.37 -30.05 -21.37
N PRO A 628 35.39 -30.98 -21.27
CA PRO A 628 34.25 -30.77 -20.41
C PRO A 628 34.70 -30.72 -18.95
N LYS A 629 34.02 -29.89 -18.15
CA LYS A 629 34.15 -29.98 -16.67
C LYS A 629 33.70 -31.37 -16.23
N LYS A 630 34.52 -32.08 -15.48
CA LYS A 630 34.07 -33.30 -14.82
C LYS A 630 33.07 -32.89 -13.73
N GLU A 631 31.92 -33.55 -13.70
CA GLU A 631 31.02 -33.47 -12.53
C GLU A 631 31.84 -34.01 -11.32
N GLU A 632 32.05 -33.17 -10.30
CA GLU A 632 32.54 -33.61 -8.98
C GLU A 632 31.41 -34.23 -8.18
#